data_20d2ac1944d2384b462fada3c43c58a7
#
_entry.id   20d2ac1944d2384b462fada3c43c58a7
#
_cell.length_a   1.000
_cell.length_b   1.000
_cell.length_c   1.000
_cell.angle_alpha   90.00
_cell.angle_beta   90.00
_cell.angle_gamma   90.00
#
_symmetry.space_group_name_H-M   'P 1'
#
loop_
_entity.id
_entity.type
_entity.pdbx_description
1 polymer ?
#
loop_
_entity_poly.entity_id
_entity_poly.type
_entity_poly.pdbx_seq_one_letter_code
_entity_poly.pdbx_strand_id
1 'polypeptide(L)'
;MLKLKRNLLSVALASATLLIAMGAQAQSTDSTDDASEKAKAKQGDEAVDLDRVNVRGFRRGIENAIETKRDSTSIVEAISSEDIGKLPDSSIAESIARLPGLTAQRERGRATQINIRGFAGDFSTATLNGREQASTGDNRGVEFDQYPSELLSQVVVYKTPDAGLVGQGLSGTVDLQTVRPLSFSERVMAVNARYDQNKIRDKSESGYRFSATYLDQFMDNRLGLMLAVSKMDSPQPGFQNEVWGWTGGPSGTTVLGGGKLYKFDNTHERTGVAATVQFKPNDVYEGTLDWFHSDFDKTEIKTGMEFGTVWGTGVLRPGYTVAGNNTIVKSTWDNVHPVIRMDSNPIDDTLDSVGFNNKFKINDNWTLNADLSASRVKRKFRVLETYAGVATNGGATTLEASLDPSGNYYNYVLGQTFDNPSKLVLTDAGGWGQDGYLKDFEIKDDLKAFRLNAIRSFDSGFISNVDFGVNYTERSKSRQSIEAMLCLKDCTGGMHGVTAPFPGNIQDFDFGGIGKLGVFDADQQLAAGTWNRVYKYHQDIAAKNWSVDEELTTVYFKASVDTDWHGMPLRGNFGAQYVG
;
A
#
# COMPACT_ATOMS: atom_id res chain seq x y z
N MET A 1 14.05 32.59 -0.25
CA MET A 1 14.19 32.22 1.17
C MET A 1 14.05 30.72 1.47
N LEU A 2 13.79 29.87 0.49
CA LEU A 2 13.63 28.39 0.68
C LEU A 2 14.93 27.57 0.57
N LYS A 3 16.03 28.11 0.06
CA LYS A 3 17.31 27.40 -0.07
C LYS A 3 18.12 27.28 1.25
N LEU A 4 17.90 28.14 2.23
CA LEU A 4 18.65 28.12 3.49
C LEU A 4 18.20 27.02 4.46
N LYS A 5 16.92 26.59 4.42
CA LYS A 5 16.40 25.55 5.31
C LYS A 5 16.85 24.13 4.93
N ARG A 6 17.16 23.91 3.66
CA ARG A 6 17.62 22.61 3.15
C ARG A 6 19.06 22.28 3.60
N ASN A 7 19.92 23.29 3.75
CA ASN A 7 21.31 23.09 4.15
C ASN A 7 21.49 22.83 5.66
N LEU A 8 20.58 23.31 6.50
CA LEU A 8 20.65 23.07 7.95
C LEU A 8 20.23 21.64 8.33
N LEU A 9 19.27 21.05 7.61
CA LEU A 9 18.90 19.65 7.80
C LEU A 9 20.01 18.70 7.34
N SER A 10 20.70 19.02 6.24
CA SER A 10 21.82 18.22 5.72
C SER A 10 23.03 18.22 6.66
N VAL A 11 23.28 19.33 7.35
CA VAL A 11 24.37 19.45 8.35
C VAL A 11 24.04 18.68 9.63
N ALA A 12 22.79 18.68 10.07
CA ALA A 12 22.34 17.92 11.24
C ALA A 12 22.39 16.40 10.98
N LEU A 13 22.03 15.93 9.78
CA LEU A 13 22.17 14.51 9.41
C LEU A 13 23.64 14.08 9.27
N ALA A 14 24.50 14.92 8.71
CA ALA A 14 25.95 14.63 8.58
C ALA A 14 26.65 14.53 9.96
N SER A 15 26.20 15.29 10.95
CA SER A 15 26.74 15.24 12.32
C SER A 15 26.31 13.97 13.06
N ALA A 16 25.09 13.46 12.81
CA ALA A 16 24.62 12.22 13.40
C ALA A 16 25.32 10.97 12.79
N THR A 17 25.63 11.00 11.50
CA THR A 17 26.34 9.90 10.83
C THR A 17 27.82 9.83 11.22
N LEU A 18 28.47 10.95 11.57
CA LEU A 18 29.86 10.94 12.04
C LEU A 18 30.02 10.35 13.46
N LEU A 19 29.00 10.43 14.31
CA LEU A 19 29.02 9.81 15.64
C LEU A 19 28.79 8.29 15.60
N ILE A 20 28.16 7.77 14.54
CA ILE A 20 27.93 6.33 14.33
C ILE A 20 29.15 5.65 13.67
N ALA A 21 29.95 6.39 12.89
CA ALA A 21 31.10 5.84 12.15
C ALA A 21 32.35 5.60 13.02
N MET A 22 32.41 6.07 14.28
CA MET A 22 33.52 5.82 15.18
C MET A 22 33.43 4.54 16.00
N GLY A 23 32.33 3.75 15.86
CA GLY A 23 32.08 2.53 16.60
C GLY A 23 32.33 1.20 15.85
N ALA A 24 32.73 1.24 14.57
CA ALA A 24 32.83 0.03 13.75
C ALA A 24 34.25 -0.22 13.23
N GLN A 25 35.17 -0.52 14.15
CA GLN A 25 36.44 -1.19 13.79
C GLN A 25 36.81 -2.18 14.89
N ALA A 26 36.67 -3.44 14.58
CA ALA A 26 37.26 -4.68 15.07
C ALA A 26 36.19 -5.79 15.04
N GLN A 27 36.35 -6.97 14.51
CA GLN A 27 37.49 -7.83 14.30
C GLN A 27 37.06 -8.96 13.37
N SER A 28 37.90 -9.28 12.42
CA SER A 28 37.99 -10.63 11.85
C SER A 28 39.22 -11.30 12.47
N THR A 29 39.09 -12.40 13.14
CA THR A 29 40.16 -13.40 13.27
C THR A 29 39.62 -14.79 13.55
N ASP A 30 40.31 -15.69 12.90
CA ASP A 30 40.20 -17.12 12.78
C ASP A 30 40.33 -17.90 14.10
N SER A 31 39.82 -19.11 14.07
CA SER A 31 39.91 -20.15 15.06
C SER A 31 41.30 -20.73 15.22
N THR A 32 41.75 -21.06 16.45
CA THR A 32 42.30 -22.35 16.83
C THR A 32 42.53 -22.48 18.35
N ASP A 33 42.41 -23.71 18.79
CA ASP A 33 42.39 -24.30 20.08
C ASP A 33 43.47 -23.95 21.14
N ASP A 34 43.09 -24.09 22.39
CA ASP A 34 43.63 -24.88 23.49
C ASP A 34 44.13 -24.16 24.75
N ALA A 35 43.62 -24.72 25.89
CA ALA A 35 44.23 -24.86 27.22
C ALA A 35 44.42 -23.68 28.19
N SER A 36 43.55 -23.71 29.19
CA SER A 36 43.77 -23.44 30.64
C SER A 36 44.91 -22.50 31.11
N GLU A 37 44.55 -21.43 31.84
CA GLU A 37 45.03 -21.18 33.19
C GLU A 37 44.28 -20.02 33.91
N LYS A 38 44.07 -20.21 35.20
CA LYS A 38 43.39 -19.28 36.10
C LYS A 38 44.26 -18.07 36.41
N ALA A 39 43.72 -16.87 36.30
CA ALA A 39 44.19 -15.74 37.10
C ALA A 39 43.06 -14.74 37.39
N LYS A 40 43.08 -14.21 38.58
CA LYS A 40 42.08 -13.47 39.34
C LYS A 40 41.70 -12.10 38.73
N ALA A 41 40.45 -11.78 39.00
CA ALA A 41 39.72 -10.54 38.77
C ALA A 41 40.42 -9.23 39.13
N LYS A 42 40.17 -8.19 38.32
CA LYS A 42 39.98 -6.80 38.77
C LYS A 42 38.71 -6.26 38.14
N GLN A 43 37.83 -5.74 39.00
CA GLN A 43 36.63 -4.99 38.64
C GLN A 43 36.96 -3.80 37.74
N GLY A 44 36.21 -3.64 36.67
CA GLY A 44 36.22 -2.47 35.83
C GLY A 44 35.12 -2.56 34.78
N ASP A 45 34.14 -1.67 34.88
CA ASP A 45 33.15 -1.22 33.92
C ASP A 45 32.31 -2.30 33.19
N GLU A 46 31.05 -2.35 33.56
CA GLU A 46 30.00 -3.07 32.83
C GLU A 46 29.87 -2.52 31.40
N ALA A 47 30.41 -3.24 30.44
CA ALA A 47 30.04 -3.05 29.04
C ALA A 47 28.56 -3.43 28.88
N VAL A 48 27.73 -2.49 28.52
CA VAL A 48 26.32 -2.72 28.20
C VAL A 48 26.25 -3.59 26.95
N ASP A 49 25.84 -4.83 27.14
CA ASP A 49 25.67 -5.83 26.08
C ASP A 49 24.42 -5.48 25.25
N LEU A 50 24.60 -4.71 24.18
CA LEU A 50 23.55 -4.26 23.27
C LEU A 50 22.82 -5.42 22.55
N ASP A 51 23.48 -6.56 22.38
CA ASP A 51 22.86 -7.76 21.77
C ASP A 51 21.80 -8.41 22.68
N ARG A 52 21.97 -8.33 24.00
CA ARG A 52 20.96 -8.85 24.96
C ARG A 52 19.68 -8.02 24.96
N VAL A 53 19.76 -6.71 24.69
CA VAL A 53 18.59 -5.84 24.66
C VAL A 53 17.72 -6.15 23.41
N ASN A 54 18.34 -6.41 22.27
CA ASN A 54 17.63 -6.73 21.01
C ASN A 54 16.90 -8.08 21.07
N VAL A 55 17.50 -9.12 21.63
CA VAL A 55 16.89 -10.44 21.77
C VAL A 55 15.70 -10.41 22.76
N ARG A 56 15.76 -9.60 23.82
CA ARG A 56 14.66 -9.46 24.78
C ARG A 56 13.42 -8.78 24.18
N GLY A 57 13.59 -7.76 23.34
CA GLY A 57 12.48 -7.04 22.70
C GLY A 57 11.68 -7.93 21.75
N PHE A 58 12.34 -8.64 20.85
CA PHE A 58 11.70 -9.56 19.90
C PHE A 58 10.93 -10.70 20.62
N ARG A 59 11.53 -11.29 21.66
CA ARG A 59 10.88 -12.32 22.48
C ARG A 59 9.62 -11.80 23.17
N ARG A 60 9.66 -10.57 23.69
CA ARG A 60 8.50 -9.93 24.34
C ARG A 60 7.35 -9.68 23.35
N GLY A 61 7.65 -9.29 22.11
CA GLY A 61 6.65 -9.13 21.05
C GLY A 61 5.92 -10.43 20.75
N ILE A 62 6.65 -11.54 20.61
CA ILE A 62 6.06 -12.86 20.39
C ILE A 62 5.22 -13.30 21.61
N GLU A 63 5.72 -13.09 22.83
CA GLU A 63 5.00 -13.41 24.06
C GLU A 63 3.68 -12.63 24.14
N ASN A 64 3.67 -11.32 23.87
CA ASN A 64 2.46 -10.50 23.84
C ASN A 64 1.45 -10.96 22.78
N ALA A 65 1.91 -11.32 21.58
CA ALA A 65 1.05 -11.84 20.53
C ALA A 65 0.42 -13.20 20.92
N ILE A 66 1.18 -14.09 21.56
CA ILE A 66 0.70 -15.36 22.09
C ILE A 66 -0.32 -15.14 23.21
N GLU A 67 -0.07 -14.19 24.12
CA GLU A 67 -1.01 -13.85 25.20
C GLU A 67 -2.31 -13.30 24.63
N THR A 68 -2.26 -12.39 23.67
CA THR A 68 -3.46 -11.86 22.99
C THR A 68 -4.29 -12.98 22.38
N LYS A 69 -3.65 -13.96 21.71
CA LYS A 69 -4.35 -15.14 21.16
C LYS A 69 -4.95 -16.03 22.25
N ARG A 70 -4.20 -16.28 23.33
CA ARG A 70 -4.64 -17.14 24.43
C ARG A 70 -5.81 -16.53 25.20
N ASP A 71 -5.78 -15.21 25.39
CA ASP A 71 -6.77 -14.51 26.21
C ASP A 71 -8.01 -14.07 25.42
N SER A 72 -7.96 -14.15 24.08
CA SER A 72 -9.11 -13.88 23.23
C SER A 72 -10.18 -14.98 23.35
N THR A 73 -11.44 -14.56 23.43
CA THR A 73 -12.60 -15.46 23.35
C THR A 73 -12.99 -15.81 21.91
N SER A 74 -12.42 -15.12 20.92
CA SER A 74 -12.58 -15.37 19.48
C SER A 74 -11.28 -15.92 18.89
N ILE A 75 -11.34 -16.58 17.74
CA ILE A 75 -10.14 -17.05 17.05
C ILE A 75 -9.46 -15.87 16.36
N VAL A 76 -8.33 -15.46 16.93
CA VAL A 76 -7.55 -14.32 16.43
C VAL A 76 -6.12 -14.70 16.08
N GLU A 77 -5.50 -13.90 15.22
CA GLU A 77 -4.06 -13.77 15.08
C GLU A 77 -3.64 -12.39 15.54
N ALA A 78 -2.42 -12.26 16.08
CA ALA A 78 -1.91 -10.98 16.55
C ALA A 78 -0.45 -10.79 16.17
N ILE A 79 -0.07 -9.53 15.92
CA ILE A 79 1.32 -9.07 15.76
C ILE A 79 1.51 -7.86 16.66
N SER A 80 2.54 -7.83 17.48
CA SER A 80 2.88 -6.67 18.31
C SER A 80 3.84 -5.71 17.60
N SER A 81 3.95 -4.48 18.08
CA SER A 81 4.79 -3.43 17.50
C SER A 81 6.29 -3.76 17.52
N GLU A 82 6.75 -4.54 18.47
CA GLU A 82 8.15 -4.97 18.52
C GLU A 82 8.51 -5.88 17.34
N ASP A 83 7.53 -6.59 16.78
CA ASP A 83 7.66 -7.36 15.56
C ASP A 83 7.45 -6.49 14.31
N ILE A 84 6.42 -5.62 14.31
CA ILE A 84 6.05 -4.79 13.16
C ILE A 84 7.15 -3.77 12.82
N GLY A 85 7.68 -3.06 13.82
CA GLY A 85 8.70 -2.01 13.60
C GLY A 85 10.08 -2.55 13.26
N LYS A 86 10.38 -3.80 13.58
CA LYS A 86 11.70 -4.45 13.36
C LYS A 86 11.74 -5.38 12.17
N LEU A 87 10.58 -5.81 11.65
CA LEU A 87 10.56 -6.64 10.45
C LEU A 87 11.01 -5.84 9.22
N PRO A 88 11.71 -6.48 8.29
CA PRO A 88 12.18 -5.84 7.07
C PRO A 88 11.05 -5.56 6.06
N ASP A 89 9.83 -5.48 6.53
CA ASP A 89 8.65 -5.36 5.68
C ASP A 89 8.45 -3.93 5.17
N SER A 90 8.04 -3.81 3.91
CA SER A 90 7.82 -2.52 3.25
C SER A 90 6.49 -1.88 3.64
N SER A 91 5.51 -2.69 4.06
CA SER A 91 4.20 -2.23 4.54
C SER A 91 3.68 -3.12 5.66
N ILE A 92 2.70 -2.62 6.44
CA ILE A 92 2.05 -3.42 7.48
C ILE A 92 1.30 -4.62 6.89
N ALA A 93 0.80 -4.52 5.66
CA ALA A 93 0.15 -5.63 4.97
C ALA A 93 1.10 -6.83 4.77
N GLU A 94 2.39 -6.60 4.57
CA GLU A 94 3.38 -7.69 4.46
C GLU A 94 3.61 -8.40 5.79
N SER A 95 3.63 -7.66 6.89
CA SER A 95 3.72 -8.25 8.23
C SER A 95 2.50 -9.10 8.55
N ILE A 96 1.30 -8.59 8.26
CA ILE A 96 0.03 -9.31 8.47
C ILE A 96 -0.04 -10.58 7.59
N ALA A 97 0.44 -10.51 6.35
CA ALA A 97 0.42 -11.65 5.41
C ALA A 97 1.29 -12.85 5.86
N ARG A 98 2.15 -12.68 6.88
CA ARG A 98 2.93 -13.78 7.48
C ARG A 98 2.11 -14.61 8.47
N LEU A 99 0.97 -14.10 8.93
CA LEU A 99 0.11 -14.82 9.85
C LEU A 99 -0.64 -15.96 9.14
N PRO A 100 -0.91 -17.07 9.83
CA PRO A 100 -1.56 -18.23 9.26
C PRO A 100 -2.94 -17.92 8.63
N GLY A 101 -3.13 -18.31 7.37
CA GLY A 101 -4.38 -18.12 6.63
C GLY A 101 -4.60 -16.70 6.12
N LEU A 102 -3.55 -15.87 6.09
CA LEU A 102 -3.57 -14.51 5.56
C LEU A 102 -2.62 -14.41 4.37
N THR A 103 -2.99 -13.62 3.38
CA THR A 103 -2.15 -13.26 2.23
C THR A 103 -2.37 -11.79 1.90
N ALA A 104 -1.47 -11.20 1.13
CA ALA A 104 -1.62 -9.81 0.69
C ALA A 104 -1.81 -9.74 -0.82
N GLN A 105 -2.69 -8.86 -1.26
CA GLN A 105 -2.70 -8.39 -2.64
C GLN A 105 -1.57 -7.38 -2.82
N ARG A 106 -0.85 -7.51 -3.91
CA ARG A 106 0.26 -6.61 -4.24
C ARG A 106 -0.08 -5.74 -5.43
N GLU A 107 0.14 -4.46 -5.28
CA GLU A 107 0.11 -3.50 -6.37
C GLU A 107 1.52 -2.97 -6.59
N ARG A 108 2.05 -3.14 -7.80
CA ARG A 108 3.40 -2.67 -8.19
C ARG A 108 4.50 -3.08 -7.20
N GLY A 109 4.45 -4.34 -6.74
CA GLY A 109 5.43 -4.91 -5.81
C GLY A 109 5.18 -4.64 -4.33
N ARG A 110 4.26 -3.74 -3.97
CA ARG A 110 3.91 -3.39 -2.59
C ARG A 110 2.60 -4.05 -2.15
N ALA A 111 2.59 -4.67 -0.99
CA ALA A 111 1.37 -5.21 -0.40
C ALA A 111 0.45 -4.07 0.06
N THR A 112 -0.80 -4.09 -0.39
CA THR A 112 -1.80 -3.03 -0.12
C THR A 112 -3.00 -3.56 0.66
N GLN A 113 -3.66 -4.62 0.20
CA GLN A 113 -4.85 -5.20 0.83
C GLN A 113 -4.56 -6.59 1.39
N ILE A 114 -5.33 -7.00 2.39
CA ILE A 114 -5.20 -8.31 3.05
C ILE A 114 -6.34 -9.21 2.63
N ASN A 115 -5.99 -10.42 2.24
CA ASN A 115 -6.93 -11.51 1.99
C ASN A 115 -6.94 -12.43 3.20
N ILE A 116 -8.14 -12.72 3.72
CA ILE A 116 -8.34 -13.61 4.85
C ILE A 116 -8.98 -14.91 4.36
N ARG A 117 -8.30 -16.06 4.58
CA ARG A 117 -8.79 -17.39 4.17
C ARG A 117 -9.10 -17.48 2.66
N GLY A 118 -8.35 -16.77 1.82
CA GLY A 118 -8.51 -16.77 0.37
C GLY A 118 -9.58 -15.83 -0.18
N PHE A 119 -10.34 -15.14 0.67
CA PHE A 119 -11.27 -14.10 0.23
C PHE A 119 -10.54 -12.80 -0.06
N ALA A 120 -10.96 -12.07 -1.10
CA ALA A 120 -10.38 -10.78 -1.49
C ALA A 120 -10.58 -9.72 -0.38
N GLY A 121 -9.76 -8.65 -0.42
CA GLY A 121 -9.71 -7.65 0.63
C GLY A 121 -11.03 -6.90 0.88
N ASP A 122 -11.93 -6.85 -0.10
CA ASP A 122 -13.27 -6.24 0.01
C ASP A 122 -14.27 -7.07 0.83
N PHE A 123 -13.96 -8.36 1.09
CA PHE A 123 -14.71 -9.21 2.04
C PHE A 123 -14.22 -9.08 3.49
N SER A 124 -13.13 -8.37 3.72
CA SER A 124 -12.60 -8.06 5.05
C SER A 124 -12.88 -6.60 5.42
N THR A 125 -12.88 -6.31 6.71
CA THR A 125 -13.00 -4.94 7.22
C THR A 125 -11.77 -4.59 8.03
N ALA A 126 -11.38 -3.32 8.02
CA ALA A 126 -10.36 -2.81 8.92
C ALA A 126 -10.95 -1.81 9.90
N THR A 127 -10.49 -1.91 11.14
CA THR A 127 -10.78 -0.95 12.20
C THR A 127 -9.49 -0.33 12.73
N LEU A 128 -9.58 0.87 13.26
CA LEU A 128 -8.52 1.52 14.03
C LEU A 128 -9.04 1.74 15.44
N ASN A 129 -8.44 1.06 16.42
CA ASN A 129 -8.92 1.04 17.80
C ASN A 129 -10.40 0.61 17.93
N GLY A 130 -10.83 -0.40 17.16
CA GLY A 130 -12.20 -0.92 17.14
C GLY A 130 -13.22 -0.06 16.38
N ARG A 131 -12.79 0.98 15.65
CA ARG A 131 -13.63 1.90 14.86
C ARG A 131 -13.43 1.66 13.38
N GLU A 132 -14.51 1.45 12.64
CA GLU A 132 -14.45 1.23 11.18
C GLU A 132 -13.75 2.40 10.48
N GLN A 133 -13.00 2.08 9.42
CA GLN A 133 -12.23 3.05 8.68
C GLN A 133 -12.79 3.26 7.27
N ALA A 134 -12.74 4.52 6.81
CA ALA A 134 -12.99 4.87 5.42
C ALA A 134 -11.89 4.27 4.50
N SER A 135 -12.21 4.03 3.23
CA SER A 135 -11.31 3.37 2.28
C SER A 135 -11.08 4.20 1.02
N THR A 136 -9.84 4.14 0.50
CA THR A 136 -9.40 4.87 -0.70
C THR A 136 -9.82 4.19 -2.01
N GLY A 137 -10.16 2.90 -1.99
CA GLY A 137 -10.59 2.15 -3.17
C GLY A 137 -12.05 2.38 -3.56
N ASP A 138 -12.47 1.80 -4.68
CA ASP A 138 -13.87 1.86 -5.15
C ASP A 138 -14.83 1.01 -4.27
N ASN A 139 -14.30 0.08 -3.50
CA ASN A 139 -15.01 -0.82 -2.60
C ASN A 139 -14.78 -0.45 -1.13
N ARG A 140 -15.11 -1.36 -0.19
CA ARG A 140 -14.89 -1.19 1.26
C ARG A 140 -13.51 -1.68 1.72
N GLY A 141 -12.74 -2.32 0.85
CA GLY A 141 -11.41 -2.84 1.18
C GLY A 141 -10.46 -1.72 1.58
N VAL A 142 -9.86 -1.84 2.76
CA VAL A 142 -8.91 -0.85 3.27
C VAL A 142 -7.53 -1.14 2.70
N GLU A 143 -6.87 -0.09 2.23
CA GLU A 143 -5.47 -0.14 1.82
C GLU A 143 -4.58 0.07 3.06
N PHE A 144 -3.95 -1.01 3.53
CA PHE A 144 -3.14 -1.00 4.76
C PHE A 144 -1.84 -0.23 4.64
N ASP A 145 -1.39 0.07 3.44
CA ASP A 145 -0.21 0.91 3.21
C ASP A 145 -0.45 2.41 3.50
N GLN A 146 -1.71 2.81 3.75
CA GLN A 146 -2.06 4.12 4.31
C GLN A 146 -1.64 4.28 5.78
N TYR A 147 -1.46 3.15 6.51
CA TYR A 147 -1.16 3.15 7.94
C TYR A 147 0.33 2.87 8.17
N PRO A 148 1.12 3.86 8.67
CA PRO A 148 2.49 3.62 9.08
C PRO A 148 2.56 2.57 10.18
N SER A 149 3.31 1.50 9.95
CA SER A 149 3.51 0.45 10.96
C SER A 149 4.13 0.98 12.26
N GLU A 150 4.92 2.03 12.14
CA GLU A 150 5.64 2.69 13.23
C GLU A 150 4.71 3.43 14.22
N LEU A 151 3.45 3.69 13.82
CA LEU A 151 2.44 4.36 14.65
C LEU A 151 1.51 3.40 15.40
N LEU A 152 1.65 2.09 15.14
CA LEU A 152 0.79 1.05 15.69
C LEU A 152 1.51 0.27 16.80
N SER A 153 0.77 -0.11 17.83
CA SER A 153 1.26 -0.97 18.92
C SER A 153 0.99 -2.45 18.67
N GLN A 154 -0.11 -2.74 17.99
CA GLN A 154 -0.55 -4.10 17.73
C GLN A 154 -1.51 -4.16 16.54
N VAL A 155 -1.58 -5.30 15.89
CA VAL A 155 -2.63 -5.66 14.94
C VAL A 155 -3.27 -6.95 15.40
N VAL A 156 -4.60 -6.98 15.47
CA VAL A 156 -5.38 -8.18 15.81
C VAL A 156 -6.27 -8.52 14.63
N VAL A 157 -6.18 -9.76 14.15
CA VAL A 157 -7.00 -10.25 13.03
C VAL A 157 -8.01 -11.25 13.56
N TYR A 158 -9.28 -10.85 13.58
CA TYR A 158 -10.40 -11.70 13.93
C TYR A 158 -10.76 -12.59 12.73
N LYS A 159 -10.59 -13.90 12.89
CA LYS A 159 -10.88 -14.89 11.84
C LYS A 159 -12.25 -15.58 12.00
N THR A 160 -12.93 -15.31 13.09
CA THR A 160 -14.30 -15.76 13.34
C THR A 160 -15.20 -14.58 13.66
N PRO A 161 -16.50 -14.67 13.33
CA PRO A 161 -17.47 -13.66 13.74
C PRO A 161 -17.46 -13.46 15.26
N ASP A 162 -17.65 -12.23 15.68
CA ASP A 162 -17.80 -11.85 17.08
C ASP A 162 -18.91 -10.79 17.17
N ALA A 163 -19.95 -11.05 17.94
CA ALA A 163 -21.10 -10.16 18.01
C ALA A 163 -20.78 -8.77 18.56
N GLY A 164 -19.67 -8.62 19.29
CA GLY A 164 -19.19 -7.31 19.78
C GLY A 164 -18.39 -6.49 18.75
N LEU A 165 -18.05 -7.05 17.58
CA LEU A 165 -17.39 -6.30 16.50
C LEU A 165 -18.42 -5.54 15.69
N VAL A 166 -18.13 -4.29 15.38
CA VAL A 166 -18.91 -3.46 14.45
C VAL A 166 -18.23 -3.40 13.09
N GLY A 167 -19.02 -3.26 12.01
CA GLY A 167 -18.46 -3.21 10.65
C GLY A 167 -17.69 -4.47 10.28
N GLN A 168 -18.02 -5.65 10.82
CA GLN A 168 -17.25 -6.87 10.59
C GLN A 168 -17.38 -7.37 9.15
N GLY A 169 -16.25 -7.79 8.57
CA GLY A 169 -16.20 -8.40 7.24
C GLY A 169 -16.64 -9.85 7.24
N LEU A 170 -17.10 -10.36 6.09
CA LEU A 170 -17.49 -11.75 5.90
C LEU A 170 -16.34 -12.74 6.13
N SER A 171 -15.13 -12.36 5.73
CA SER A 171 -13.92 -13.20 5.87
C SER A 171 -13.18 -12.99 7.18
N GLY A 172 -13.36 -11.83 7.81
CA GLY A 172 -12.72 -11.42 9.05
C GLY A 172 -12.55 -9.92 9.19
N THR A 173 -12.01 -9.51 10.33
CA THR A 173 -11.77 -8.09 10.66
C THR A 173 -10.33 -7.90 11.12
N VAL A 174 -9.67 -6.88 10.60
CA VAL A 174 -8.31 -6.49 10.99
C VAL A 174 -8.41 -5.24 11.85
N ASP A 175 -8.09 -5.35 13.15
CA ASP A 175 -8.06 -4.21 14.07
C ASP A 175 -6.63 -3.70 14.25
N LEU A 176 -6.39 -2.47 13.81
CA LEU A 176 -5.15 -1.73 14.01
C LEU A 176 -5.24 -1.00 15.34
N GLN A 177 -4.26 -1.16 16.21
CA GLN A 177 -4.28 -0.56 17.54
C GLN A 177 -3.11 0.40 17.72
N THR A 178 -3.40 1.61 18.19
CA THR A 178 -2.38 2.59 18.56
C THR A 178 -1.97 2.39 20.02
N VAL A 179 -0.83 2.96 20.39
CA VAL A 179 -0.29 2.89 21.75
C VAL A 179 -1.23 3.60 22.73
N ARG A 180 -1.45 2.99 23.91
CA ARG A 180 -2.21 3.57 25.03
C ARG A 180 -1.24 4.13 26.06
N PRO A 181 -1.13 5.47 26.23
CA PRO A 181 -0.09 6.07 27.08
C PRO A 181 -0.20 5.70 28.57
N LEU A 182 -1.39 5.49 29.12
CA LEU A 182 -1.56 5.08 30.52
C LEU A 182 -1.26 3.60 30.79
N SER A 183 -0.97 2.79 29.74
CA SER A 183 -0.50 1.40 29.94
C SER A 183 1.00 1.31 30.21
N PHE A 184 1.72 2.42 30.13
CA PHE A 184 3.15 2.53 30.44
C PHE A 184 3.35 3.14 31.83
N SER A 185 4.43 2.75 32.49
CA SER A 185 4.81 3.30 33.80
C SER A 185 5.81 4.45 33.72
N GLU A 186 6.45 4.63 32.57
CA GLU A 186 7.54 5.58 32.37
C GLU A 186 7.41 6.29 31.02
N ARG A 187 8.04 7.49 30.94
CA ARG A 187 8.18 8.22 29.69
C ARG A 187 8.92 7.39 28.64
N VAL A 188 8.40 7.37 27.43
CA VAL A 188 9.03 6.72 26.28
C VAL A 188 9.35 7.75 25.19
N MET A 189 10.59 7.78 24.74
CA MET A 189 11.03 8.53 23.57
C MET A 189 11.73 7.55 22.64
N ALA A 190 11.16 7.33 21.47
CA ALA A 190 11.71 6.41 20.47
C ALA A 190 11.91 7.15 19.15
N VAL A 191 13.07 6.94 18.53
CA VAL A 191 13.39 7.44 17.19
C VAL A 191 13.91 6.27 16.37
N ASN A 192 13.36 6.07 15.19
CA ASN A 192 13.80 5.05 14.26
C ASN A 192 14.14 5.71 12.92
N ALA A 193 15.24 5.27 12.33
CA ALA A 193 15.63 5.63 10.98
C ALA A 193 16.00 4.35 10.22
N ARG A 194 15.52 4.23 9.00
CA ARG A 194 15.77 3.09 8.12
C ARG A 194 16.11 3.57 6.73
N TYR A 195 17.09 2.95 6.14
CA TYR A 195 17.47 3.11 4.75
C TYR A 195 17.16 1.82 4.00
N ASP A 196 16.49 1.95 2.85
CA ASP A 196 16.15 0.83 1.97
C ASP A 196 16.80 1.04 0.60
N GLN A 197 17.25 -0.04 -0.04
CA GLN A 197 17.71 -0.03 -1.41
C GLN A 197 16.92 -1.07 -2.21
N ASN A 198 16.21 -0.62 -3.22
CA ASN A 198 15.45 -1.47 -4.13
C ASN A 198 16.21 -1.61 -5.45
N LYS A 199 16.56 -2.83 -5.80
CA LYS A 199 17.29 -3.13 -7.03
C LYS A 199 16.50 -4.11 -7.88
N ILE A 200 16.30 -3.76 -9.15
CA ILE A 200 15.73 -4.63 -10.17
C ILE A 200 16.53 -4.48 -11.46
N ARG A 201 17.11 -5.58 -11.95
CA ARG A 201 18.03 -5.61 -13.10
C ARG A 201 19.20 -4.64 -12.88
N ASP A 202 19.37 -3.65 -13.77
CA ASP A 202 20.38 -2.60 -13.77
C ASP A 202 19.97 -1.36 -12.96
N LYS A 203 18.68 -1.25 -12.59
CA LYS A 203 18.12 -0.11 -11.88
C LYS A 203 18.19 -0.30 -10.37
N SER A 204 18.68 0.71 -9.66
CA SER A 204 18.80 0.72 -8.19
C SER A 204 18.36 2.06 -7.65
N GLU A 205 17.35 2.04 -6.79
CA GLU A 205 16.78 3.23 -6.15
C GLU A 205 16.85 3.09 -4.64
N SER A 206 17.04 4.21 -3.96
CA SER A 206 17.20 4.27 -2.51
C SER A 206 16.04 4.98 -1.86
N GLY A 207 15.54 4.41 -0.77
CA GLY A 207 14.48 4.97 0.04
C GLY A 207 14.88 5.13 1.50
N TYR A 208 14.06 5.81 2.25
CA TYR A 208 14.25 5.98 3.69
C TYR A 208 12.92 5.98 4.44
N ARG A 209 13.00 5.64 5.72
CA ARG A 209 11.90 5.82 6.67
C ARG A 209 12.44 6.44 7.95
N PHE A 210 11.67 7.33 8.51
CA PHE A 210 11.95 7.96 9.78
C PHE A 210 10.69 7.95 10.63
N SER A 211 10.81 7.62 11.92
CA SER A 211 9.73 7.80 12.87
C SER A 211 10.23 8.30 14.20
N ALA A 212 9.38 9.05 14.89
CA ALA A 212 9.61 9.52 16.24
C ALA A 212 8.32 9.40 17.05
N THR A 213 8.44 8.87 18.26
CA THR A 213 7.32 8.71 19.21
C THR A 213 7.71 9.30 20.54
N TYR A 214 6.83 10.12 21.08
CA TYR A 214 6.87 10.63 22.46
C TYR A 214 5.64 10.15 23.21
N LEU A 215 5.85 9.61 24.39
CA LEU A 215 4.80 9.14 25.29
C LEU A 215 5.17 9.52 26.72
N ASP A 216 4.23 10.10 27.44
CA ASP A 216 4.45 10.49 28.83
C ASP A 216 3.15 10.45 29.64
N GLN A 217 3.28 10.41 30.95
CA GLN A 217 2.19 10.44 31.92
C GLN A 217 2.35 11.64 32.85
N PHE A 218 1.24 12.25 33.19
CA PHE A 218 1.17 13.44 34.02
C PHE A 218 0.10 13.27 35.11
N MET A 219 0.08 14.15 36.12
CA MET A 219 -0.94 14.18 37.16
C MET A 219 -1.06 12.85 37.93
N ASP A 220 0.07 12.29 38.34
CA ASP A 220 0.12 10.99 39.03
C ASP A 220 -0.52 9.86 38.20
N ASN A 221 -0.14 9.75 36.91
CA ASN A 221 -0.64 8.77 35.93
C ASN A 221 -2.16 8.89 35.63
N ARG A 222 -2.74 10.07 35.83
CA ARG A 222 -4.15 10.32 35.46
C ARG A 222 -4.32 10.90 34.08
N LEU A 223 -3.29 11.51 33.52
CA LEU A 223 -3.26 12.04 32.17
C LEU A 223 -2.12 11.38 31.40
N GLY A 224 -2.42 10.69 30.32
CA GLY A 224 -1.46 10.13 29.39
C GLY A 224 -1.50 10.84 28.07
N LEU A 225 -0.34 11.12 27.50
CA LEU A 225 -0.17 11.73 26.18
C LEU A 225 0.74 10.86 25.30
N MET A 226 0.33 10.57 24.07
CA MET A 226 1.18 10.00 23.03
C MET A 226 1.11 10.87 21.78
N LEU A 227 2.27 11.16 21.20
CA LEU A 227 2.42 11.78 19.89
C LEU A 227 3.45 10.98 19.09
N ALA A 228 3.09 10.58 17.88
CA ALA A 228 3.99 9.85 16.99
C ALA A 228 3.90 10.40 15.56
N VAL A 229 5.04 10.48 14.90
CA VAL A 229 5.17 10.93 13.51
C VAL A 229 6.00 9.93 12.72
N SER A 230 5.67 9.76 11.44
CA SER A 230 6.41 8.90 10.51
C SER A 230 6.51 9.56 9.14
N LYS A 231 7.67 9.49 8.52
CA LYS A 231 7.92 9.89 7.13
C LYS A 231 8.57 8.74 6.38
N MET A 232 8.07 8.46 5.19
CA MET A 232 8.61 7.43 4.30
C MET A 232 8.79 8.01 2.90
N ASP A 233 9.90 7.64 2.26
CA ASP A 233 10.12 7.73 0.83
C ASP A 233 10.62 6.35 0.37
N SER A 234 9.87 5.70 -0.52
CA SER A 234 10.11 4.30 -0.91
C SER A 234 9.92 4.13 -2.42
N PRO A 235 10.96 4.39 -3.22
CA PRO A 235 10.90 4.17 -4.66
C PRO A 235 10.80 2.68 -4.98
N GLN A 236 9.99 2.34 -6.00
CA GLN A 236 9.71 0.98 -6.43
C GLN A 236 9.90 0.87 -7.96
N PRO A 237 11.13 0.71 -8.46
CA PRO A 237 11.35 0.50 -9.89
C PRO A 237 10.77 -0.84 -10.35
N GLY A 238 10.30 -0.90 -11.59
CA GLY A 238 9.69 -2.10 -12.13
C GLY A 238 9.83 -2.24 -13.64
N PHE A 239 9.51 -3.44 -14.15
CA PHE A 239 9.46 -3.76 -15.59
C PHE A 239 8.22 -4.59 -15.88
N GLN A 240 7.58 -4.34 -17.01
CA GLN A 240 6.42 -5.09 -17.49
C GLN A 240 6.64 -5.50 -18.94
N ASN A 241 6.46 -6.80 -19.21
CA ASN A 241 6.31 -7.35 -20.54
C ASN A 241 4.94 -8.03 -20.59
N GLU A 242 4.02 -7.46 -21.33
CA GLU A 242 2.63 -7.90 -21.38
C GLU A 242 2.23 -8.12 -22.84
N VAL A 243 1.52 -9.19 -23.10
CA VAL A 243 0.80 -9.40 -24.36
C VAL A 243 -0.62 -8.88 -24.23
N TRP A 244 -1.15 -8.23 -25.28
CA TRP A 244 -2.54 -7.75 -25.27
C TRP A 244 -3.55 -8.89 -25.22
N GLY A 245 -3.12 -10.09 -25.63
CA GLY A 245 -3.94 -11.28 -25.69
C GLY A 245 -3.65 -12.09 -26.97
N TRP A 246 -4.50 -13.05 -27.21
CA TRP A 246 -4.35 -14.07 -28.24
C TRP A 246 -5.63 -14.18 -29.04
N THR A 247 -5.49 -14.49 -30.34
CA THR A 247 -6.62 -14.71 -31.24
C THR A 247 -6.30 -15.80 -32.26
N GLY A 248 -7.29 -16.21 -33.02
CA GLY A 248 -7.13 -17.18 -34.11
C GLY A 248 -6.22 -16.65 -35.23
N GLY A 249 -5.26 -17.46 -35.62
CA GLY A 249 -4.34 -17.21 -36.73
C GLY A 249 -4.55 -18.14 -37.90
N PRO A 250 -3.64 -18.13 -38.90
CA PRO A 250 -3.72 -19.01 -40.06
C PRO A 250 -3.73 -20.49 -39.67
N SER A 251 -4.46 -21.32 -40.43
CA SER A 251 -4.48 -22.79 -40.30
C SER A 251 -4.84 -23.29 -38.87
N GLY A 252 -5.67 -22.56 -38.15
CA GLY A 252 -6.10 -22.95 -36.80
C GLY A 252 -5.06 -22.71 -35.69
N THR A 253 -4.04 -21.92 -35.97
CA THR A 253 -3.06 -21.52 -34.96
C THR A 253 -3.60 -20.40 -34.05
N THR A 254 -2.96 -20.22 -32.93
CA THR A 254 -3.17 -19.07 -32.01
C THR A 254 -2.03 -18.08 -32.16
N VAL A 255 -2.35 -16.80 -32.30
CA VAL A 255 -1.39 -15.76 -32.63
C VAL A 255 -1.51 -14.56 -31.67
N LEU A 256 -0.39 -13.88 -31.47
CA LEU A 256 -0.27 -12.68 -30.63
C LEU A 256 -1.10 -11.52 -31.17
N GLY A 257 -1.91 -10.87 -30.32
CA GLY A 257 -2.70 -9.69 -30.65
C GLY A 257 -1.90 -8.39 -30.68
N GLY A 258 -0.89 -8.29 -29.84
CA GLY A 258 -0.01 -7.14 -29.66
C GLY A 258 0.75 -7.25 -28.34
N GLY A 259 1.57 -6.26 -28.02
CA GLY A 259 2.38 -6.27 -26.82
C GLY A 259 2.67 -4.89 -26.25
N LYS A 260 3.08 -4.89 -24.98
CA LYS A 260 3.52 -3.72 -24.22
C LYS A 260 4.82 -4.03 -23.50
N LEU A 261 5.71 -3.08 -23.51
CA LEU A 261 6.96 -3.10 -22.78
C LEU A 261 7.09 -1.81 -21.98
N TYR A 262 7.16 -1.89 -20.65
CA TYR A 262 7.29 -0.72 -19.80
C TYR A 262 8.41 -0.86 -18.78
N LYS A 263 9.09 0.25 -18.51
CA LYS A 263 9.83 0.53 -17.31
C LYS A 263 8.96 1.43 -16.42
N PHE A 264 8.94 1.14 -15.14
CA PHE A 264 8.25 1.94 -14.13
C PHE A 264 9.25 2.63 -13.23
N ASP A 265 9.01 3.90 -13.00
CA ASP A 265 9.60 4.70 -11.93
C ASP A 265 8.48 5.06 -10.97
N ASN A 266 8.29 4.23 -9.94
CA ASN A 266 7.30 4.45 -8.91
C ASN A 266 7.95 5.10 -7.70
N THR A 267 7.35 6.19 -7.22
CA THR A 267 7.68 6.78 -5.92
C THR A 267 6.50 6.64 -4.98
N HIS A 268 6.78 6.36 -3.70
CA HIS A 268 5.79 6.30 -2.65
C HIS A 268 6.27 7.15 -1.48
N GLU A 269 5.65 8.31 -1.29
CA GLU A 269 5.92 9.18 -0.17
C GLU A 269 4.75 9.15 0.81
N ARG A 270 5.02 8.99 2.09
CA ARG A 270 3.98 9.01 3.11
C ARG A 270 4.43 9.81 4.32
N THR A 271 3.53 10.65 4.83
CA THR A 271 3.64 11.29 6.13
C THR A 271 2.48 10.85 7.00
N GLY A 272 2.75 10.30 8.17
CA GLY A 272 1.73 9.90 9.12
C GLY A 272 1.93 10.54 10.47
N VAL A 273 0.83 10.86 11.14
CA VAL A 273 0.80 11.39 12.51
C VAL A 273 -0.25 10.66 13.30
N ALA A 274 0.06 10.30 14.54
CA ALA A 274 -0.91 9.77 15.49
C ALA A 274 -0.78 10.48 16.82
N ALA A 275 -1.89 10.79 17.46
CA ALA A 275 -1.94 11.35 18.80
C ALA A 275 -3.02 10.65 19.63
N THR A 276 -2.71 10.35 20.89
CA THR A 276 -3.66 9.80 21.86
C THR A 276 -3.55 10.57 23.17
N VAL A 277 -4.69 11.01 23.67
CA VAL A 277 -4.82 11.60 25.01
C VAL A 277 -5.74 10.71 25.83
N GLN A 278 -5.24 10.16 26.94
CA GLN A 278 -6.02 9.40 27.92
C GLN A 278 -6.14 10.21 29.21
N PHE A 279 -7.35 10.30 29.74
CA PHE A 279 -7.63 10.98 31.00
C PHE A 279 -8.43 10.07 31.93
N LYS A 280 -7.81 9.65 33.01
CA LYS A 280 -8.38 8.80 34.05
C LYS A 280 -8.28 9.49 35.43
N PRO A 281 -9.16 10.45 35.72
CA PRO A 281 -9.07 11.23 36.98
C PRO A 281 -9.33 10.39 38.22
N ASN A 282 -10.04 9.26 38.06
CA ASN A 282 -10.40 8.34 39.15
C ASN A 282 -10.67 6.93 38.58
N ASP A 283 -11.06 6.00 39.43
CA ASP A 283 -11.34 4.62 39.01
C ASP A 283 -12.71 4.43 38.33
N VAL A 284 -13.55 5.47 38.33
CA VAL A 284 -14.89 5.44 37.73
C VAL A 284 -14.89 5.84 36.28
N TYR A 285 -14.04 6.78 35.88
CA TYR A 285 -14.05 7.35 34.54
C TYR A 285 -12.70 7.28 33.86
N GLU A 286 -12.73 6.91 32.57
CA GLU A 286 -11.59 7.00 31.67
C GLU A 286 -12.07 7.53 30.31
N GLY A 287 -11.52 8.65 29.86
CA GLY A 287 -11.72 9.23 28.53
C GLY A 287 -10.50 9.02 27.65
N THR A 288 -10.68 8.64 26.40
CA THR A 288 -9.60 8.50 25.42
C THR A 288 -9.96 9.21 24.13
N LEU A 289 -9.13 10.18 23.75
CA LEU A 289 -9.21 10.87 22.47
C LEU A 289 -8.07 10.38 21.57
N ASP A 290 -8.42 9.84 20.41
CA ASP A 290 -7.49 9.40 19.37
C ASP A 290 -7.61 10.31 18.16
N TRP A 291 -6.48 10.66 17.55
CA TRP A 291 -6.39 11.28 16.23
C TRP A 291 -5.31 10.59 15.40
N PHE A 292 -5.64 10.36 14.14
CA PHE A 292 -4.75 9.77 13.16
C PHE A 292 -4.87 10.52 11.84
N HIS A 293 -3.74 10.83 11.21
CA HIS A 293 -3.64 11.48 9.92
C HIS A 293 -2.59 10.80 9.06
N SER A 294 -2.87 10.62 7.78
CA SER A 294 -1.90 10.12 6.80
C SER A 294 -2.09 10.82 5.46
N ASP A 295 -1.01 11.41 4.94
CA ASP A 295 -0.86 11.82 3.55
C ASP A 295 0.02 10.79 2.85
N PHE A 296 -0.45 10.25 1.72
CA PHE A 296 0.25 9.24 0.97
C PHE A 296 0.22 9.53 -0.53
N ASP A 297 1.33 10.02 -1.05
CA ASP A 297 1.54 10.37 -2.44
C ASP A 297 2.23 9.21 -3.16
N LYS A 298 1.65 8.78 -4.27
CA LYS A 298 2.23 7.79 -5.17
C LYS A 298 2.34 8.41 -6.55
N THR A 299 3.48 8.27 -7.19
CA THR A 299 3.63 8.66 -8.60
C THR A 299 4.18 7.47 -9.38
N GLU A 300 3.49 7.10 -10.45
CA GLU A 300 3.98 6.12 -11.39
C GLU A 300 4.31 6.79 -12.71
N ILE A 301 5.57 6.79 -13.09
CA ILE A 301 6.01 7.18 -14.43
C ILE A 301 6.27 5.91 -15.24
N LYS A 302 5.58 5.77 -16.37
CA LYS A 302 5.79 4.67 -17.31
C LYS A 302 6.53 5.17 -18.53
N THR A 303 7.65 4.54 -18.83
CA THR A 303 8.38 4.72 -20.07
C THR A 303 8.32 3.43 -20.86
N GLY A 304 7.88 3.47 -22.10
CA GLY A 304 7.80 2.24 -22.84
C GLY A 304 7.25 2.34 -24.24
N MET A 305 6.80 1.20 -24.71
CA MET A 305 6.29 1.05 -26.06
C MET A 305 5.13 0.05 -26.09
N GLU A 306 4.16 0.35 -26.95
CA GLU A 306 3.07 -0.56 -27.32
C GLU A 306 3.05 -0.77 -28.82
N PHE A 307 2.58 -1.92 -29.24
CA PHE A 307 2.38 -2.23 -30.67
C PHE A 307 1.30 -3.28 -30.86
N GLY A 308 0.45 -3.07 -31.84
CA GLY A 308 -0.52 -4.06 -32.30
C GLY A 308 0.08 -4.92 -33.39
N THR A 309 -0.06 -6.24 -33.25
CA THR A 309 0.16 -7.19 -34.35
C THR A 309 -1.17 -7.42 -35.09
N VAL A 310 -1.83 -8.55 -34.90
CA VAL A 310 -3.12 -8.81 -35.58
C VAL A 310 -4.26 -7.90 -35.08
N TRP A 311 -4.17 -7.38 -33.86
CA TRP A 311 -5.13 -6.38 -33.33
C TRP A 311 -4.74 -4.92 -33.61
N GLY A 312 -3.74 -4.74 -34.46
CA GLY A 312 -3.34 -3.45 -35.03
C GLY A 312 -3.32 -3.53 -36.55
N THR A 313 -2.28 -2.95 -37.12
CA THR A 313 -2.06 -2.93 -38.56
C THR A 313 -1.08 -3.99 -39.05
N GLY A 314 -0.56 -4.82 -38.14
CA GLY A 314 0.47 -5.82 -38.42
C GLY A 314 -0.01 -6.92 -39.36
N VAL A 315 0.83 -7.26 -40.34
CA VAL A 315 0.60 -8.36 -41.32
C VAL A 315 1.60 -9.46 -41.06
N LEU A 316 1.10 -10.64 -40.69
CA LEU A 316 1.94 -11.82 -40.40
C LEU A 316 2.62 -12.35 -41.68
N ARG A 317 3.95 -12.46 -41.66
CA ARG A 317 4.72 -13.09 -42.73
C ARG A 317 4.61 -14.62 -42.68
N PRO A 318 4.64 -15.32 -43.83
CA PRO A 318 4.88 -16.75 -43.86
C PRO A 318 6.23 -17.14 -43.24
N GLY A 319 6.36 -18.39 -42.76
CA GLY A 319 7.60 -18.90 -42.15
C GLY A 319 7.67 -18.77 -40.63
N TYR A 320 6.54 -18.56 -39.95
CA TYR A 320 6.41 -18.56 -38.50
C TYR A 320 6.62 -19.97 -37.90
N THR A 321 6.99 -20.03 -36.61
CA THR A 321 7.18 -21.29 -35.88
C THR A 321 5.99 -21.52 -34.94
N VAL A 322 5.44 -22.73 -34.95
CA VAL A 322 4.28 -23.14 -34.13
C VAL A 322 4.73 -24.13 -33.06
N ALA A 323 4.30 -23.97 -31.85
CA ALA A 323 4.49 -24.92 -30.75
C ALA A 323 3.44 -26.04 -30.77
N GLY A 324 3.64 -27.09 -29.98
CA GLY A 324 2.77 -28.28 -29.95
C GLY A 324 1.32 -28.01 -29.53
N ASN A 325 1.03 -26.86 -28.92
CA ASN A 325 -0.30 -26.37 -28.54
C ASN A 325 -0.92 -25.44 -29.59
N ASN A 326 -0.44 -25.45 -30.81
CA ASN A 326 -0.83 -24.60 -31.94
C ASN A 326 -0.56 -23.08 -31.72
N THR A 327 0.23 -22.69 -30.75
CA THR A 327 0.60 -21.28 -30.56
C THR A 327 1.79 -20.90 -31.45
N ILE A 328 1.71 -19.77 -32.14
CA ILE A 328 2.83 -19.20 -32.88
C ILE A 328 3.80 -18.57 -31.88
N VAL A 329 4.98 -19.20 -31.75
CA VAL A 329 6.02 -18.80 -30.76
C VAL A 329 7.15 -17.99 -31.39
N LYS A 330 7.29 -18.00 -32.72
CA LYS A 330 8.19 -17.10 -33.44
C LYS A 330 7.50 -16.62 -34.70
N SER A 331 7.52 -15.31 -34.94
CA SER A 331 6.82 -14.66 -36.04
C SER A 331 7.50 -13.39 -36.48
N THR A 332 7.33 -13.02 -37.75
CA THR A 332 7.70 -11.72 -38.30
C THR A 332 6.46 -11.04 -38.84
N TRP A 333 6.32 -9.78 -38.56
CA TRP A 333 5.19 -8.93 -38.92
C TRP A 333 5.66 -7.75 -39.76
N ASP A 334 4.91 -7.42 -40.79
CA ASP A 334 5.05 -6.17 -41.54
C ASP A 334 4.02 -5.16 -41.06
N ASN A 335 4.24 -3.90 -41.42
CA ASN A 335 3.30 -2.80 -41.20
C ASN A 335 2.88 -2.64 -39.72
N VAL A 336 3.77 -2.89 -38.78
CA VAL A 336 3.55 -2.61 -37.36
C VAL A 336 3.86 -1.14 -37.06
N HIS A 337 3.00 -0.47 -36.27
CA HIS A 337 3.15 0.92 -35.88
C HIS A 337 3.37 0.99 -34.35
N PRO A 338 4.63 1.00 -33.89
CA PRO A 338 4.92 1.12 -32.46
C PRO A 338 4.59 2.51 -31.93
N VAL A 339 3.98 2.54 -30.76
CA VAL A 339 3.63 3.76 -30.01
C VAL A 339 4.59 3.88 -28.84
N ILE A 340 5.37 4.94 -28.81
CA ILE A 340 6.16 5.33 -27.64
C ILE A 340 5.20 5.91 -26.61
N ARG A 341 5.31 5.42 -25.36
CA ARG A 341 4.48 5.80 -24.24
C ARG A 341 5.32 6.47 -23.16
N MET A 342 4.89 7.66 -22.76
CA MET A 342 5.37 8.36 -21.58
C MET A 342 4.15 8.70 -20.76
N ASP A 343 3.84 7.87 -19.75
CA ASP A 343 2.64 8.04 -18.94
C ASP A 343 3.00 8.52 -17.54
N SER A 344 2.15 9.35 -16.96
CA SER A 344 2.27 9.83 -15.58
C SER A 344 0.97 9.58 -14.84
N ASN A 345 1.04 8.84 -13.73
CA ASN A 345 -0.12 8.44 -12.95
C ASN A 345 0.07 8.81 -11.47
N PRO A 346 -0.03 10.10 -11.10
CA PRO A 346 0.01 10.51 -9.69
C PRO A 346 -1.28 10.14 -8.96
N ILE A 347 -1.13 9.76 -7.69
CA ILE A 347 -2.20 9.50 -6.73
C ILE A 347 -1.87 10.28 -5.47
N ASP A 348 -2.80 11.14 -5.02
CA ASP A 348 -2.73 11.88 -3.77
C ASP A 348 -3.83 11.36 -2.83
N ASP A 349 -3.46 10.74 -1.72
CA ASP A 349 -4.36 10.17 -0.74
C ASP A 349 -4.22 10.89 0.60
N THR A 350 -5.34 11.36 1.16
CA THR A 350 -5.40 11.89 2.51
C THR A 350 -6.39 11.07 3.33
N LEU A 351 -5.99 10.64 4.52
CA LEU A 351 -6.82 9.94 5.48
C LEU A 351 -6.77 10.63 6.83
N ASP A 352 -7.92 10.97 7.38
CA ASP A 352 -8.11 11.51 8.73
C ASP A 352 -9.04 10.60 9.52
N SER A 353 -8.69 10.32 10.78
CA SER A 353 -9.55 9.59 11.71
C SER A 353 -9.48 10.19 13.10
N VAL A 354 -10.62 10.40 13.72
CA VAL A 354 -10.75 10.87 15.10
C VAL A 354 -11.73 10.00 15.86
N GLY A 355 -11.45 9.71 17.11
CA GLY A 355 -12.34 8.97 17.97
C GLY A 355 -12.27 9.42 19.42
N PHE A 356 -13.40 9.46 20.08
CA PHE A 356 -13.50 9.80 21.50
C PHE A 356 -14.28 8.72 22.24
N ASN A 357 -13.57 7.94 23.03
CA ASN A 357 -14.14 6.89 23.88
C ASN A 357 -14.27 7.38 25.33
N ASN A 358 -15.41 7.06 25.94
CA ASN A 358 -15.71 7.33 27.33
C ASN A 358 -16.10 6.02 28.01
N LYS A 359 -15.36 5.63 29.02
CA LYS A 359 -15.59 4.43 29.80
C LYS A 359 -15.95 4.82 31.25
N PHE A 360 -17.09 4.32 31.71
CA PHE A 360 -17.59 4.53 33.06
C PHE A 360 -17.72 3.19 33.79
N LYS A 361 -16.96 3.00 34.84
CA LYS A 361 -17.10 1.88 35.77
C LYS A 361 -18.18 2.24 36.80
N ILE A 362 -19.42 1.82 36.54
CA ILE A 362 -20.59 2.15 37.42
C ILE A 362 -20.43 1.52 38.79
N ASN A 363 -19.94 0.28 38.82
CA ASN A 363 -19.57 -0.48 39.99
C ASN A 363 -18.61 -1.62 39.58
N ASP A 364 -18.29 -2.53 40.50
CA ASP A 364 -17.33 -3.61 40.22
C ASP A 364 -17.78 -4.54 39.10
N ASN A 365 -19.08 -4.67 38.86
CA ASN A 365 -19.66 -5.57 37.89
C ASN A 365 -20.10 -4.89 36.60
N TRP A 366 -20.33 -3.57 36.60
CA TRP A 366 -20.90 -2.89 35.44
C TRP A 366 -19.97 -1.80 34.88
N THR A 367 -19.71 -1.90 33.60
CA THR A 367 -19.00 -0.88 32.80
C THR A 367 -19.87 -0.41 31.65
N LEU A 368 -19.98 0.90 31.47
CA LEU A 368 -20.63 1.55 30.33
C LEU A 368 -19.55 2.18 29.44
N ASN A 369 -19.64 1.98 28.13
CA ASN A 369 -18.77 2.64 27.16
C ASN A 369 -19.62 3.43 26.16
N ALA A 370 -19.20 4.66 25.87
CA ALA A 370 -19.74 5.49 24.81
C ALA A 370 -18.59 5.95 23.90
N ASP A 371 -18.73 5.73 22.61
CA ASP A 371 -17.69 6.04 21.62
C ASP A 371 -18.29 6.85 20.46
N LEU A 372 -17.59 7.92 20.10
CA LEU A 372 -17.86 8.76 18.93
C LEU A 372 -16.67 8.69 18.00
N SER A 373 -16.90 8.49 16.72
CA SER A 373 -15.81 8.46 15.74
C SER A 373 -16.19 9.06 14.40
N ALA A 374 -15.16 9.55 13.71
CA ALA A 374 -15.26 9.95 12.31
C ALA A 374 -13.98 9.53 11.58
N SER A 375 -14.14 9.02 10.36
CA SER A 375 -13.04 8.72 9.45
C SER A 375 -13.35 9.30 8.09
N ARG A 376 -12.39 9.95 7.47
CA ARG A 376 -12.52 10.58 6.15
C ARG A 376 -11.35 10.23 5.29
N VAL A 377 -11.63 9.91 4.03
CA VAL A 377 -10.63 9.69 2.99
C VAL A 377 -10.94 10.58 1.79
N LYS A 378 -9.88 11.11 1.19
CA LYS A 378 -9.92 11.76 -0.11
C LYS A 378 -8.77 11.22 -0.95
N ARG A 379 -9.10 10.66 -2.12
CA ARG A 379 -8.14 10.25 -3.15
C ARG A 379 -8.34 11.11 -4.40
N LYS A 380 -7.24 11.64 -4.93
CA LYS A 380 -7.16 12.14 -6.30
C LYS A 380 -6.23 11.23 -7.07
N PHE A 381 -6.66 10.83 -8.24
CA PHE A 381 -5.88 9.96 -9.10
C PHE A 381 -5.98 10.43 -10.55
N ARG A 382 -4.83 10.63 -11.19
CA ARG A 382 -4.71 10.93 -12.61
C ARG A 382 -4.13 9.75 -13.36
N VAL A 383 -4.63 9.52 -14.58
CA VAL A 383 -3.96 8.72 -15.61
C VAL A 383 -3.71 9.64 -16.80
N LEU A 384 -2.45 9.90 -17.06
CA LEU A 384 -1.99 10.64 -18.22
C LEU A 384 -1.27 9.68 -19.17
N GLU A 385 -1.87 9.44 -20.32
CA GLU A 385 -1.28 8.66 -21.41
C GLU A 385 -0.85 9.61 -22.52
N THR A 386 0.37 9.45 -23.04
CA THR A 386 0.89 10.25 -24.14
C THR A 386 1.46 9.39 -25.23
N TYR A 387 1.31 9.81 -26.48
CA TYR A 387 1.66 9.02 -27.64
C TYR A 387 2.69 9.73 -28.51
N ALA A 388 3.72 8.98 -28.91
CA ALA A 388 4.72 9.42 -29.86
C ALA A 388 5.09 8.27 -30.80
N GLY A 389 5.70 8.58 -31.91
CA GLY A 389 6.12 7.61 -32.90
C GLY A 389 7.23 8.14 -33.81
N VAL A 390 7.59 7.38 -34.83
CA VAL A 390 8.58 7.76 -35.85
C VAL A 390 7.86 8.36 -37.04
N ALA A 391 8.29 9.53 -37.48
CA ALA A 391 7.69 10.22 -38.63
C ALA A 391 7.99 9.53 -39.99
N THR A 392 9.09 8.78 -40.09
CA THR A 392 9.53 8.11 -41.31
C THR A 392 8.58 6.98 -41.68
N ASN A 393 8.20 6.87 -42.98
CA ASN A 393 7.28 5.85 -43.52
C ASN A 393 5.93 5.77 -42.79
N GLY A 394 5.41 6.91 -42.27
CA GLY A 394 4.17 6.90 -41.48
C GLY A 394 4.27 6.05 -40.22
N GLY A 395 5.48 5.82 -39.70
CA GLY A 395 5.72 5.03 -38.51
C GLY A 395 5.75 3.52 -38.69
N ALA A 396 5.48 3.01 -39.88
CA ALA A 396 5.45 1.57 -40.17
C ALA A 396 6.83 0.92 -40.08
N THR A 397 6.92 -0.24 -39.44
CA THR A 397 8.15 -1.04 -39.35
C THR A 397 7.84 -2.53 -39.37
N THR A 398 8.88 -3.36 -39.49
CA THR A 398 8.78 -4.80 -39.21
C THR A 398 8.94 -5.06 -37.71
N LEU A 399 8.31 -6.13 -37.24
CA LEU A 399 8.45 -6.64 -35.88
C LEU A 399 8.75 -8.14 -35.94
N GLU A 400 9.84 -8.58 -35.34
CA GLU A 400 10.03 -9.98 -34.99
C GLU A 400 9.61 -10.18 -33.52
N ALA A 401 8.76 -11.17 -33.29
CA ALA A 401 8.35 -11.59 -31.95
C ALA A 401 8.78 -13.04 -31.73
N SER A 402 9.51 -13.33 -30.67
CA SER A 402 9.95 -14.67 -30.30
C SER A 402 9.73 -14.93 -28.82
N LEU A 403 9.04 -16.04 -28.51
CA LEU A 403 8.85 -16.49 -27.15
C LEU A 403 10.21 -16.89 -26.54
N ASP A 404 10.52 -16.41 -25.37
CA ASP A 404 11.70 -16.80 -24.61
C ASP A 404 11.68 -18.32 -24.34
N PRO A 405 12.84 -19.01 -24.32
CA PRO A 405 12.91 -20.44 -24.03
C PRO A 405 12.25 -20.87 -22.71
N SER A 406 12.14 -19.99 -21.72
CA SER A 406 11.39 -20.25 -20.48
C SER A 406 9.88 -20.25 -20.67
N GLY A 407 9.38 -19.75 -21.81
CA GLY A 407 7.96 -19.64 -22.11
C GLY A 407 7.21 -18.52 -21.39
N ASN A 408 7.92 -17.63 -20.68
CA ASN A 408 7.30 -16.64 -19.79
C ASN A 408 7.01 -15.29 -20.46
N TYR A 409 7.76 -14.91 -21.51
CA TYR A 409 7.62 -13.60 -22.18
C TYR A 409 8.12 -13.64 -23.63
N TYR A 410 7.70 -12.63 -24.41
CA TYR A 410 8.22 -12.43 -25.76
C TYR A 410 9.37 -11.44 -25.77
N ASN A 411 10.39 -11.72 -26.59
CA ASN A 411 11.38 -10.77 -27.05
C ASN A 411 10.97 -10.23 -28.41
N TYR A 412 11.29 -8.96 -28.65
CA TYR A 412 10.89 -8.24 -29.85
C TYR A 412 12.09 -7.58 -30.50
N VAL A 413 12.12 -7.62 -31.84
CA VAL A 413 13.11 -6.90 -32.63
C VAL A 413 12.38 -6.07 -33.66
N LEU A 414 12.57 -4.76 -33.60
CA LEU A 414 11.97 -3.81 -34.54
C LEU A 414 12.93 -3.52 -35.71
N GLY A 415 12.38 -3.38 -36.91
CA GLY A 415 13.14 -3.09 -38.12
C GLY A 415 13.63 -1.63 -38.21
N GLN A 416 13.22 -0.77 -37.28
CA GLN A 416 13.71 0.59 -37.14
C GLN A 416 14.11 0.88 -35.69
N THR A 417 14.96 1.90 -35.51
CA THR A 417 15.42 2.33 -34.19
C THR A 417 14.64 3.57 -33.73
N PHE A 418 14.57 3.75 -32.40
CA PHE A 418 13.89 4.87 -31.73
C PHE A 418 14.90 5.73 -30.96
N ASP A 419 16.15 5.75 -31.42
CA ASP A 419 17.32 6.36 -30.81
C ASP A 419 17.73 7.71 -31.44
N ASN A 420 16.89 8.28 -32.28
CA ASN A 420 17.15 9.57 -32.92
C ASN A 420 15.97 10.52 -32.69
N PRO A 421 16.11 11.52 -31.80
CA PRO A 421 15.00 12.44 -31.46
C PRO A 421 14.51 13.25 -32.66
N SER A 422 15.35 13.52 -33.67
CA SER A 422 14.94 14.24 -34.87
C SER A 422 13.99 13.47 -35.80
N LYS A 423 13.89 12.16 -35.60
CA LYS A 423 12.93 11.29 -36.31
C LYS A 423 11.66 11.02 -35.52
N LEU A 424 11.64 11.37 -34.24
CA LEU A 424 10.50 11.17 -33.36
C LEU A 424 9.55 12.38 -33.42
N VAL A 425 8.27 12.11 -33.29
CA VAL A 425 7.21 13.12 -33.24
C VAL A 425 6.15 12.73 -32.22
N LEU A 426 5.51 13.68 -31.59
CA LEU A 426 4.23 13.46 -30.92
C LEU A 426 3.17 13.26 -32.00
N THR A 427 2.36 12.21 -31.88
CA THR A 427 1.34 11.86 -32.86
C THR A 427 0.53 10.66 -32.39
N ASP A 428 -0.65 10.42 -32.97
CA ASP A 428 -1.41 9.17 -32.89
C ASP A 428 -0.71 8.08 -33.71
N ALA A 429 0.36 7.51 -33.18
CA ALA A 429 1.12 6.47 -33.89
C ALA A 429 0.33 5.15 -34.01
N GLY A 430 -0.57 4.86 -33.09
CA GLY A 430 -1.39 3.63 -33.07
C GLY A 430 -2.67 3.70 -33.89
N GLY A 431 -3.07 4.90 -34.36
CA GLY A 431 -4.34 5.09 -35.04
C GLY A 431 -5.56 4.98 -34.13
N TRP A 432 -5.42 5.43 -32.87
CA TRP A 432 -6.47 5.33 -31.85
C TRP A 432 -7.45 6.53 -31.86
N GLY A 433 -7.24 7.48 -32.77
CA GLY A 433 -8.08 8.67 -32.94
C GLY A 433 -7.82 9.76 -31.89
N GLN A 434 -6.65 9.72 -31.25
CA GLN A 434 -6.22 10.68 -30.23
C GLN A 434 -4.70 10.65 -30.07
N ASP A 435 -4.09 11.77 -29.66
CA ASP A 435 -2.64 11.90 -29.46
C ASP A 435 -2.22 11.65 -28.01
N GLY A 436 -3.16 11.29 -27.15
CA GLY A 436 -3.01 10.95 -25.76
C GLY A 436 -4.36 10.86 -25.08
N TYR A 437 -4.38 10.52 -23.78
CA TYR A 437 -5.59 10.38 -23.00
C TYR A 437 -5.38 10.84 -21.56
N LEU A 438 -6.37 11.53 -21.01
CA LEU A 438 -6.37 12.02 -19.64
C LEU A 438 -7.59 11.51 -18.91
N LYS A 439 -7.38 10.92 -17.72
CA LYS A 439 -8.45 10.56 -16.78
C LYS A 439 -8.12 11.16 -15.42
N ASP A 440 -9.02 11.95 -14.88
CA ASP A 440 -8.95 12.46 -13.52
C ASP A 440 -10.08 11.83 -12.70
N PHE A 441 -9.72 11.22 -11.57
CA PHE A 441 -10.66 10.60 -10.63
C PHE A 441 -10.56 11.27 -9.27
N GLU A 442 -11.69 11.45 -8.61
CA GLU A 442 -11.75 11.81 -7.20
C GLU A 442 -12.65 10.81 -6.46
N ILE A 443 -12.14 10.23 -5.36
CA ILE A 443 -12.92 9.41 -4.42
C ILE A 443 -12.95 10.14 -3.10
N LYS A 444 -14.14 10.23 -2.51
CA LYS A 444 -14.38 10.70 -1.15
C LYS A 444 -15.14 9.64 -0.40
N ASP A 445 -14.75 9.39 0.84
CA ASP A 445 -15.41 8.44 1.74
C ASP A 445 -15.43 9.08 3.13
N ASP A 446 -16.60 9.45 3.59
CA ASP A 446 -16.86 10.05 4.90
C ASP A 446 -17.69 9.06 5.75
N LEU A 447 -17.17 8.70 6.91
CA LEU A 447 -17.79 7.76 7.83
C LEU A 447 -17.86 8.37 9.22
N LYS A 448 -19.01 8.31 9.88
CA LYS A 448 -19.23 8.73 11.26
C LYS A 448 -19.94 7.62 12.01
N ALA A 449 -19.59 7.41 13.25
CA ALA A 449 -20.24 6.40 14.08
C ALA A 449 -20.41 6.87 15.53
N PHE A 450 -21.50 6.37 16.12
CA PHE A 450 -21.76 6.43 17.55
C PHE A 450 -22.01 5.02 18.06
N ARG A 451 -21.33 4.63 19.13
CA ARG A 451 -21.50 3.35 19.79
C ARG A 451 -21.74 3.56 21.29
N LEU A 452 -22.70 2.81 21.81
CA LEU A 452 -22.99 2.71 23.25
C LEU A 452 -23.08 1.23 23.61
N ASN A 453 -22.34 0.79 24.63
CA ASN A 453 -22.45 -0.57 25.14
C ASN A 453 -22.27 -0.65 26.64
N ALA A 454 -22.89 -1.67 27.23
CA ALA A 454 -22.78 -2.00 28.63
C ALA A 454 -22.24 -3.42 28.82
N ILE A 455 -21.26 -3.56 29.69
CA ILE A 455 -20.63 -4.84 30.03
C ILE A 455 -20.96 -5.16 31.48
N ARG A 456 -21.48 -6.36 31.72
CA ARG A 456 -21.65 -6.93 33.04
C ARG A 456 -20.67 -8.09 33.24
N SER A 457 -19.79 -7.97 34.22
CA SER A 457 -18.86 -9.02 34.63
C SER A 457 -19.47 -9.86 35.77
N PHE A 458 -19.09 -11.14 35.83
CA PHE A 458 -19.51 -12.07 36.86
C PHE A 458 -18.27 -12.67 37.53
N ASP A 459 -18.27 -12.70 38.85
CA ASP A 459 -17.13 -13.19 39.65
C ASP A 459 -17.06 -14.72 39.67
N SER A 460 -18.14 -15.40 39.31
CA SER A 460 -18.22 -16.86 39.30
C SER A 460 -19.28 -17.35 38.34
N GLY A 461 -19.16 -18.60 37.89
CA GLY A 461 -20.10 -19.25 36.99
C GLY A 461 -19.50 -19.58 35.64
N PHE A 462 -20.33 -20.06 34.72
CA PHE A 462 -19.91 -20.44 33.36
C PHE A 462 -19.67 -19.23 32.45
N ILE A 463 -20.44 -18.16 32.64
CA ILE A 463 -20.32 -16.92 31.87
C ILE A 463 -19.46 -15.94 32.67
N SER A 464 -18.37 -15.46 32.07
CA SER A 464 -17.48 -14.46 32.67
C SER A 464 -17.99 -13.03 32.50
N ASN A 465 -18.57 -12.72 31.37
CA ASN A 465 -19.22 -11.43 31.13
C ASN A 465 -20.30 -11.50 30.04
N VAL A 466 -21.16 -10.48 30.06
CA VAL A 466 -22.15 -10.20 29.02
C VAL A 466 -21.93 -8.77 28.54
N ASP A 467 -21.84 -8.58 27.23
CA ASP A 467 -21.70 -7.29 26.54
C ASP A 467 -22.90 -7.12 25.59
N PHE A 468 -23.58 -5.99 25.69
CA PHE A 468 -24.67 -5.65 24.79
C PHE A 468 -24.60 -4.17 24.44
N GLY A 469 -24.96 -3.85 23.21
CA GLY A 469 -24.82 -2.49 22.75
C GLY A 469 -25.52 -2.19 21.45
N VAL A 470 -25.45 -0.92 21.09
CA VAL A 470 -25.91 -0.37 19.83
C VAL A 470 -24.79 0.40 19.17
N ASN A 471 -24.70 0.29 17.86
CA ASN A 471 -23.84 1.10 17.02
C ASN A 471 -24.66 1.69 15.89
N TYR A 472 -24.53 2.99 15.67
CA TYR A 472 -25.13 3.70 14.54
C TYR A 472 -23.99 4.28 13.68
N THR A 473 -24.04 4.04 12.38
CA THR A 473 -23.02 4.47 11.43
C THR A 473 -23.68 5.16 10.24
N GLU A 474 -23.18 6.32 9.89
CA GLU A 474 -23.47 7.04 8.64
C GLU A 474 -22.21 7.00 7.77
N ARG A 475 -22.37 6.64 6.49
CA ARG A 475 -21.30 6.65 5.50
C ARG A 475 -21.78 7.26 4.20
N SER A 476 -21.00 8.18 3.65
CA SER A 476 -21.21 8.72 2.31
C SER A 476 -19.96 8.50 1.50
N LYS A 477 -20.08 7.74 0.41
CA LYS A 477 -18.97 7.47 -0.49
C LYS A 477 -19.31 7.87 -1.91
N SER A 478 -18.41 8.63 -2.56
CA SER A 478 -18.61 9.08 -3.93
C SER A 478 -17.36 8.91 -4.77
N ARG A 479 -17.55 8.69 -6.05
CA ARG A 479 -16.52 8.72 -7.09
C ARG A 479 -16.94 9.65 -8.22
N GLN A 480 -16.00 10.48 -8.65
CA GLN A 480 -16.14 11.32 -9.83
C GLN A 480 -15.02 10.99 -10.82
N SER A 481 -15.35 10.93 -12.11
CA SER A 481 -14.43 10.67 -13.20
C SER A 481 -14.65 11.68 -14.31
N ILE A 482 -13.56 12.30 -14.74
CA ILE A 482 -13.55 13.21 -15.90
C ILE A 482 -12.50 12.66 -16.86
N GLU A 483 -12.89 12.45 -18.13
CA GLU A 483 -11.99 11.90 -19.14
C GLU A 483 -11.94 12.79 -20.37
N ALA A 484 -10.75 12.94 -20.96
CA ALA A 484 -10.53 13.74 -22.15
C ALA A 484 -9.53 13.04 -23.09
N MET A 485 -9.80 13.08 -24.38
CA MET A 485 -8.77 12.88 -25.40
C MET A 485 -7.81 14.05 -25.36
N LEU A 486 -6.53 13.77 -25.54
CA LEU A 486 -5.50 14.76 -25.77
C LEU A 486 -5.24 14.83 -27.28
N CYS A 487 -5.35 16.02 -27.85
CA CYS A 487 -5.27 16.22 -29.28
C CYS A 487 -4.26 17.32 -29.60
N LEU A 488 -3.30 17.07 -30.46
CA LEU A 488 -2.34 18.09 -30.91
C LEU A 488 -3.04 19.22 -31.65
N LYS A 489 -4.19 18.95 -32.27
CA LYS A 489 -5.07 19.94 -32.89
C LYS A 489 -6.52 19.67 -32.49
N ASP A 490 -7.22 18.80 -33.21
CA ASP A 490 -8.66 18.52 -33.07
C ASP A 490 -9.01 17.02 -33.09
N CYS A 491 -8.00 16.16 -32.98
CA CYS A 491 -8.11 14.72 -33.07
C CYS A 491 -8.66 14.18 -34.42
N THR A 492 -8.60 14.96 -35.50
CA THR A 492 -9.15 14.57 -36.80
C THR A 492 -8.12 13.96 -37.75
N GLY A 493 -6.84 14.01 -37.40
CA GLY A 493 -5.74 13.66 -38.29
C GLY A 493 -5.54 12.16 -38.57
N GLY A 494 -6.16 11.27 -37.79
CA GLY A 494 -5.90 9.83 -37.88
C GLY A 494 -4.44 9.46 -37.59
N MET A 495 -4.07 8.22 -37.88
CA MET A 495 -2.71 7.70 -37.67
C MET A 495 -1.66 8.61 -38.36
N HIS A 496 -0.74 9.17 -37.56
CA HIS A 496 0.28 10.12 -38.02
C HIS A 496 -0.25 11.35 -38.81
N GLY A 497 -1.53 11.66 -38.68
CA GLY A 497 -2.16 12.75 -39.43
C GLY A 497 -1.75 14.14 -38.93
N VAL A 498 -1.64 14.32 -37.62
CA VAL A 498 -1.12 15.54 -36.98
C VAL A 498 0.15 15.18 -36.24
N THR A 499 1.18 16.00 -36.37
CA THR A 499 2.44 15.80 -35.68
C THR A 499 2.93 17.06 -35.00
N ALA A 500 3.63 16.90 -33.88
CA ALA A 500 4.40 17.98 -33.24
C ALA A 500 5.83 17.50 -32.98
N PRO A 501 6.82 18.42 -32.88
CA PRO A 501 8.19 18.06 -32.55
C PRO A 501 8.25 17.24 -31.26
N PHE A 502 9.12 16.23 -31.24
CA PHE A 502 9.36 15.43 -30.05
C PHE A 502 10.08 16.28 -28.99
N PRO A 503 9.52 16.43 -27.76
CA PRO A 503 10.04 17.42 -26.80
C PRO A 503 11.12 16.85 -25.87
N GLY A 504 11.70 15.66 -26.17
CA GLY A 504 12.52 14.91 -25.25
C GLY A 504 13.91 14.55 -25.76
N ASN A 505 14.53 13.63 -25.07
CA ASN A 505 15.86 13.07 -25.35
C ASN A 505 15.80 11.54 -25.50
N ILE A 506 16.96 10.92 -25.75
CA ILE A 506 17.07 9.46 -25.83
C ILE A 506 17.67 8.91 -24.55
N GLN A 507 17.09 7.83 -24.06
CA GLN A 507 17.61 7.07 -22.92
C GLN A 507 17.75 5.59 -23.23
N ASP A 508 18.61 4.91 -22.46
CA ASP A 508 18.74 3.46 -22.52
C ASP A 508 17.50 2.79 -21.95
N PHE A 509 16.88 1.93 -22.75
CA PHE A 509 15.70 1.18 -22.34
C PHE A 509 16.05 -0.27 -22.03
N ASP A 510 16.86 -0.93 -22.87
CA ASP A 510 17.46 -2.26 -22.71
C ASP A 510 16.51 -3.34 -22.13
N PHE A 511 15.28 -3.35 -22.62
CA PHE A 511 14.26 -4.27 -22.14
C PHE A 511 13.42 -4.84 -23.30
N GLY A 512 13.17 -6.16 -23.26
CA GLY A 512 12.34 -6.87 -24.25
C GLY A 512 12.89 -6.83 -25.69
N GLY A 513 14.18 -6.53 -25.87
CA GLY A 513 14.83 -6.39 -27.18
C GLY A 513 14.86 -4.94 -27.72
N ILE A 514 14.33 -3.96 -27.00
CA ILE A 514 14.39 -2.54 -27.34
C ILE A 514 15.58 -1.92 -26.63
N GLY A 515 16.59 -1.42 -27.35
CA GLY A 515 17.82 -0.89 -26.78
C GLY A 515 17.67 0.53 -26.26
N LYS A 516 17.20 1.47 -27.09
CA LYS A 516 17.05 2.89 -26.76
C LYS A 516 15.66 3.40 -27.11
N LEU A 517 15.20 4.39 -26.35
CA LEU A 517 13.87 4.97 -26.52
C LEU A 517 13.87 6.47 -26.27
N GLY A 518 13.03 7.19 -27.02
CA GLY A 518 12.75 8.58 -26.74
C GLY A 518 11.92 8.75 -25.48
N VAL A 519 12.32 9.69 -24.61
CA VAL A 519 11.64 10.00 -23.36
C VAL A 519 11.45 11.51 -23.17
N PHE A 520 10.35 11.90 -22.53
CA PHE A 520 10.04 13.27 -22.18
C PHE A 520 9.19 13.34 -20.91
N ASP A 521 9.10 14.50 -20.30
CA ASP A 521 8.24 14.73 -19.15
C ASP A 521 6.81 15.02 -19.62
N ALA A 522 5.91 14.05 -19.41
CA ALA A 522 4.52 14.12 -19.82
C ALA A 522 3.73 15.21 -19.08
N ASP A 523 3.96 15.37 -17.76
CA ASP A 523 3.31 16.39 -16.95
C ASP A 523 3.74 17.81 -17.37
N GLN A 524 5.03 18.00 -17.66
CA GLN A 524 5.55 19.27 -18.18
C GLN A 524 4.87 19.62 -19.51
N GLN A 525 4.71 18.66 -20.41
CA GLN A 525 4.07 18.89 -21.71
C GLN A 525 2.57 19.18 -21.56
N LEU A 526 1.89 18.47 -20.65
CA LEU A 526 0.49 18.74 -20.34
C LEU A 526 0.31 20.16 -19.75
N ALA A 527 1.20 20.58 -18.86
CA ALA A 527 1.20 21.93 -18.27
C ALA A 527 1.53 23.02 -19.29
N ALA A 528 2.40 22.72 -20.26
CA ALA A 528 2.74 23.63 -21.37
C ALA A 528 1.59 23.81 -22.39
N GLY A 529 0.51 23.00 -22.30
CA GLY A 529 -0.60 23.07 -23.24
C GLY A 529 -0.28 22.48 -24.62
N THR A 530 0.62 21.49 -24.67
CA THR A 530 0.99 20.79 -25.91
C THR A 530 -0.22 20.16 -26.59
N TRP A 531 -1.19 19.72 -25.81
CA TRP A 531 -2.44 19.12 -26.31
C TRP A 531 -3.67 19.94 -25.90
N ASN A 532 -4.63 20.03 -26.80
CA ASN A 532 -5.99 20.44 -26.50
C ASN A 532 -6.72 19.29 -25.80
N ARG A 533 -7.53 19.60 -24.79
CA ARG A 533 -8.37 18.62 -24.10
C ARG A 533 -9.75 18.58 -24.74
N VAL A 534 -10.12 17.43 -25.30
CA VAL A 534 -11.45 17.18 -25.84
C VAL A 534 -12.18 16.23 -24.88
N TYR A 535 -13.05 16.78 -24.05
CA TYR A 535 -13.77 16.02 -23.03
C TYR A 535 -14.74 15.03 -23.66
N LYS A 536 -14.75 13.82 -23.12
CA LYS A 536 -15.64 12.73 -23.53
C LYS A 536 -16.85 12.65 -22.61
N TYR A 537 -18.03 12.60 -23.21
CA TYR A 537 -19.31 12.43 -22.51
C TYR A 537 -19.98 11.14 -22.99
N HIS A 538 -19.33 10.00 -22.71
CA HIS A 538 -19.85 8.70 -23.05
C HIS A 538 -20.48 8.04 -21.82
N GLN A 539 -21.48 7.18 -22.04
CA GLN A 539 -22.17 6.48 -20.93
C GLN A 539 -21.20 5.64 -20.07
N ASP A 540 -20.13 5.10 -20.66
CA ASP A 540 -19.10 4.34 -19.92
C ASP A 540 -18.34 5.22 -18.92
N ILE A 541 -18.21 6.53 -19.18
CA ILE A 541 -17.60 7.49 -18.28
C ILE A 541 -18.62 7.94 -17.25
N ALA A 542 -19.88 8.17 -17.67
CA ALA A 542 -20.97 8.53 -16.78
C ALA A 542 -21.19 7.43 -15.72
N ALA A 543 -21.10 6.16 -16.11
CA ALA A 543 -21.25 5.02 -15.20
C ALA A 543 -20.14 4.91 -14.13
N LYS A 544 -18.99 5.60 -14.32
CA LYS A 544 -17.92 5.67 -13.31
C LYS A 544 -18.18 6.73 -12.24
N ASN A 545 -19.20 7.57 -12.42
CA ASN A 545 -19.62 8.57 -11.45
C ASN A 545 -20.79 8.02 -10.63
N TRP A 546 -20.57 7.89 -9.32
CA TRP A 546 -21.56 7.32 -8.43
C TRP A 546 -21.42 7.90 -7.02
N SER A 547 -22.48 7.83 -6.25
CA SER A 547 -22.49 8.03 -4.81
C SER A 547 -23.32 6.96 -4.13
N VAL A 548 -22.91 6.58 -2.93
CA VAL A 548 -23.62 5.65 -2.06
C VAL A 548 -23.67 6.28 -0.68
N ASP A 549 -24.88 6.43 -0.15
CA ASP A 549 -25.12 6.86 1.22
C ASP A 549 -25.71 5.67 1.99
N GLU A 550 -25.17 5.39 3.16
CA GLU A 550 -25.54 4.26 4.00
C GLU A 550 -25.78 4.73 5.43
N GLU A 551 -26.87 4.25 6.03
CA GLU A 551 -27.15 4.39 7.45
C GLU A 551 -27.37 2.98 8.00
N LEU A 552 -26.55 2.60 9.00
CA LEU A 552 -26.59 1.28 9.59
C LEU A 552 -26.81 1.38 11.10
N THR A 553 -27.81 0.66 11.59
CA THR A 553 -28.00 0.45 13.02
C THR A 553 -27.69 -1.00 13.36
N THR A 554 -26.71 -1.21 14.23
CA THR A 554 -26.32 -2.53 14.71
C THR A 554 -26.70 -2.65 16.18
N VAL A 555 -27.45 -3.70 16.52
CA VAL A 555 -27.74 -4.06 17.92
C VAL A 555 -27.13 -5.43 18.18
N TYR A 556 -26.45 -5.61 19.29
CA TYR A 556 -25.79 -6.86 19.59
C TYR A 556 -25.89 -7.27 21.06
N PHE A 557 -25.75 -8.57 21.26
CA PHE A 557 -25.57 -9.23 22.54
C PHE A 557 -24.45 -10.26 22.40
N LYS A 558 -23.52 -10.29 23.34
CA LYS A 558 -22.43 -11.24 23.42
C LYS A 558 -22.26 -11.72 24.86
N ALA A 559 -22.12 -13.02 25.04
CA ALA A 559 -21.72 -13.62 26.31
C ALA A 559 -20.37 -14.31 26.13
N SER A 560 -19.43 -14.05 27.03
CA SER A 560 -18.10 -14.64 27.06
C SER A 560 -18.03 -15.71 28.12
N VAL A 561 -17.34 -16.81 27.80
CA VAL A 561 -17.03 -17.93 28.68
C VAL A 561 -15.54 -17.89 28.94
N ASP A 562 -15.16 -17.87 30.20
CA ASP A 562 -13.77 -18.04 30.66
C ASP A 562 -13.82 -18.76 32.00
N THR A 563 -13.68 -20.08 31.98
CA THR A 563 -13.88 -20.94 33.13
C THR A 563 -12.96 -22.15 33.07
N ASP A 564 -12.84 -22.83 34.17
CA ASP A 564 -12.20 -24.15 34.23
C ASP A 564 -13.28 -25.23 34.20
N TRP A 565 -13.23 -26.11 33.19
CA TRP A 565 -14.14 -27.21 33.02
C TRP A 565 -13.37 -28.55 33.20
N HIS A 566 -13.59 -29.20 34.33
CA HIS A 566 -12.92 -30.43 34.66
C HIS A 566 -11.36 -30.38 34.61
N GLY A 567 -10.78 -29.27 35.07
CA GLY A 567 -9.32 -29.07 35.07
C GLY A 567 -8.75 -28.64 33.71
N MET A 568 -9.61 -28.28 32.75
CA MET A 568 -9.22 -27.74 31.44
C MET A 568 -9.75 -26.31 31.28
N PRO A 569 -8.91 -25.36 30.92
CA PRO A 569 -9.39 -23.98 30.65
C PRO A 569 -10.33 -23.98 29.42
N LEU A 570 -11.53 -23.47 29.59
CA LEU A 570 -12.54 -23.33 28.55
C LEU A 570 -12.77 -21.83 28.31
N ARG A 571 -12.44 -21.36 27.11
CA ARG A 571 -12.68 -20.00 26.66
C ARG A 571 -13.47 -19.96 25.36
N GLY A 572 -14.37 -18.99 25.23
CA GLY A 572 -15.16 -18.79 24.03
C GLY A 572 -16.19 -17.69 24.21
N ASN A 573 -16.97 -17.48 23.19
CA ASN A 573 -18.12 -16.58 23.24
C ASN A 573 -19.25 -17.08 22.36
N PHE A 574 -20.44 -16.61 22.66
CA PHE A 574 -21.60 -16.73 21.80
C PHE A 574 -22.42 -15.41 21.85
N GLY A 575 -23.09 -15.11 20.79
CA GLY A 575 -23.85 -13.88 20.70
C GLY A 575 -24.70 -13.81 19.45
N ALA A 576 -25.42 -12.71 19.34
CA ALA A 576 -26.24 -12.38 18.19
C ALA A 576 -26.05 -10.89 17.85
N GLN A 577 -26.08 -10.59 16.57
CA GLN A 577 -26.02 -9.24 16.03
C GLN A 577 -27.14 -9.08 15.01
N TYR A 578 -27.87 -7.99 15.12
CA TYR A 578 -28.84 -7.54 14.11
C TYR A 578 -28.33 -6.25 13.49
N VAL A 579 -28.32 -6.19 12.16
CA VAL A 579 -27.93 -5.03 11.37
C VAL A 579 -29.10 -4.65 10.49
N GLY A 580 -29.56 -3.41 10.62
CA GLY A 580 -30.68 -2.87 9.85
C GLY A 580 -30.40 -1.49 9.29
#